data_6981e926ebd4cca588af1b0cbb120d66
#
_entry.id   6981e926ebd4cca588af1b0cbb120d66
#
_cell.length_a   1.000
_cell.length_b   1.000
_cell.length_c   1.000
_cell.angle_alpha   90.00
_cell.angle_beta   90.00
_cell.angle_gamma   90.00
#
_symmetry.space_group_name_H-M   'P 1'
#
loop_
_entity.id
_entity.type
_entity.pdbx_description
1 polymer ?
#
loop_
_entity_poly.entity_id
_entity_poly.type
_entity_poly.pdbx_seq_one_letter_code
_entity_poly.pdbx_strand_id
1 'polypeptide(L)'
;VHYLEKSAAAENIYPESALELANHNKHNPDIAISYYKLYAKHKPSQRTMSYNKIENILFDNQQYDEVENLYRELLENSFDGFALNRLVDILLEKNEVTDANDLVDRFMKSNHACHSIRLNKLKLESESFEVRKSISSLCNEMIKDEIIK
;
A
#
# COMPACT_ATOMS: atom_id res chain seq x y z
N VAL A 1 -16.10 23.46 -1.31
CA VAL A 1 -15.35 22.61 -2.26
C VAL A 1 -14.22 23.39 -2.92
N HIS A 2 -14.51 24.56 -3.46
CA HIS A 2 -13.48 25.40 -4.09
C HIS A 2 -12.36 25.80 -3.13
N TYR A 3 -12.71 26.12 -1.91
CA TYR A 3 -11.76 26.44 -0.86
C TYR A 3 -10.84 25.25 -0.52
N LEU A 4 -11.42 24.05 -0.42
CA LEU A 4 -10.67 22.83 -0.13
C LEU A 4 -9.70 22.47 -1.26
N GLU A 5 -10.13 22.60 -2.52
CA GLU A 5 -9.29 22.36 -3.69
C GLU A 5 -8.10 23.32 -3.73
N LYS A 6 -8.33 24.58 -3.42
CA LYS A 6 -7.29 25.60 -3.38
C LYS A 6 -6.28 25.32 -2.26
N SER A 7 -6.75 24.88 -1.10
CA SER A 7 -5.90 24.51 0.03
C SER A 7 -5.06 23.27 -0.31
N ALA A 8 -5.65 22.25 -0.94
CA ALA A 8 -4.95 21.02 -1.30
C ALA A 8 -3.94 21.23 -2.43
N ALA A 9 -4.12 22.21 -3.30
CA ALA A 9 -3.21 22.52 -4.40
C ALA A 9 -2.00 23.37 -4.00
N ALA A 10 -2.03 24.01 -2.83
CA ALA A 10 -0.95 24.87 -2.35
C ALA A 10 0.26 24.06 -1.86
N GLU A 11 1.46 24.64 -1.92
CA GLU A 11 2.67 24.01 -1.41
C GLU A 11 2.59 23.71 0.10
N ASN A 12 1.94 24.61 0.86
CA ASN A 12 1.67 24.43 2.29
C ASN A 12 0.26 23.84 2.46
N ILE A 13 0.14 22.56 2.18
CA ILE A 13 -1.14 21.86 2.21
C ILE A 13 -1.53 21.50 3.64
N TYR A 14 -2.80 21.66 3.95
CA TYR A 14 -3.38 21.02 5.12
C TYR A 14 -3.79 19.59 4.72
N PRO A 15 -3.15 18.55 5.31
CA PRO A 15 -3.47 17.18 4.94
C PRO A 15 -4.96 16.85 5.05
N GLU A 16 -5.63 17.39 6.04
CA GLU A 16 -7.06 17.19 6.28
C GLU A 16 -7.92 17.68 5.11
N SER A 17 -7.48 18.74 4.39
CA SER A 17 -8.19 19.22 3.19
C SER A 17 -8.16 18.17 2.08
N ALA A 18 -7.02 17.52 1.87
CA ALA A 18 -6.90 16.44 0.89
C ALA A 18 -7.80 15.25 1.26
N LEU A 19 -7.84 14.88 2.54
CA LEU A 19 -8.70 13.79 3.01
C LEU A 19 -10.18 14.10 2.80
N GLU A 20 -10.62 15.32 3.13
CA GLU A 20 -12.00 15.74 2.90
C GLU A 20 -12.36 15.72 1.41
N LEU A 21 -11.48 16.21 0.55
CA LEU A 21 -11.70 16.19 -0.89
C LEU A 21 -11.80 14.77 -1.43
N ALA A 22 -10.97 13.85 -0.93
CA ALA A 22 -11.05 12.44 -1.29
C ALA A 22 -12.42 11.87 -0.90
N ASN A 23 -12.88 12.14 0.33
CA ASN A 23 -14.17 11.65 0.82
C ASN A 23 -15.36 12.24 0.06
N HIS A 24 -15.28 13.50 -0.35
CA HIS A 24 -16.32 14.15 -1.14
C HIS A 24 -16.39 13.67 -2.59
N ASN A 25 -15.30 13.12 -3.11
CA ASN A 25 -15.21 12.71 -4.51
C ASN A 25 -15.28 11.19 -4.68
N LYS A 26 -15.94 10.49 -3.77
CA LYS A 26 -16.08 9.01 -3.82
C LYS A 26 -16.72 8.50 -5.13
N HIS A 27 -17.53 9.33 -5.77
CA HIS A 27 -18.19 8.98 -7.04
C HIS A 27 -17.27 9.18 -8.25
N ASN A 28 -16.11 9.77 -8.05
CA ASN A 28 -15.10 9.96 -9.10
C ASN A 28 -13.80 9.30 -8.65
N PRO A 29 -13.57 8.02 -9.03
CA PRO A 29 -12.43 7.25 -8.54
C PRO A 29 -11.09 7.92 -8.75
N ASP A 30 -10.84 8.48 -9.93
CA ASP A 30 -9.54 9.09 -10.25
C ASP A 30 -9.21 10.27 -9.34
N ILE A 31 -10.21 11.12 -9.11
CA ILE A 31 -10.06 12.29 -8.23
C ILE A 31 -9.85 11.84 -6.77
N ALA A 32 -10.69 10.93 -6.30
CA ALA A 32 -10.58 10.41 -4.93
C ALA A 32 -9.21 9.78 -4.67
N ILE A 33 -8.73 8.95 -5.59
CA ILE A 33 -7.42 8.29 -5.51
C ILE A 33 -6.31 9.33 -5.45
N SER A 34 -6.35 10.36 -6.29
CA SER A 34 -5.35 11.43 -6.29
C SER A 34 -5.26 12.12 -4.94
N TYR A 35 -6.39 12.44 -4.32
CA TYR A 35 -6.40 13.10 -3.01
C TYR A 35 -5.99 12.17 -1.88
N TYR A 36 -6.32 10.88 -1.91
CA TYR A 36 -5.83 9.92 -0.92
C TYR A 36 -4.31 9.77 -1.02
N LYS A 37 -3.75 9.71 -2.23
CA LYS A 37 -2.29 9.67 -2.43
C LYS A 37 -1.61 10.93 -1.88
N LEU A 38 -2.21 12.09 -2.13
CA LEU A 38 -1.71 13.37 -1.63
C LEU A 38 -1.73 13.41 -0.10
N TYR A 39 -2.82 12.96 0.50
CA TYR A 39 -2.93 12.85 1.95
C TYR A 39 -1.85 11.94 2.53
N ALA A 40 -1.66 10.76 1.95
CA ALA A 40 -0.63 9.81 2.39
C ALA A 40 0.79 10.39 2.28
N LYS A 41 1.05 11.19 1.25
CA LYS A 41 2.35 11.85 1.05
C LYS A 41 2.66 12.85 2.17
N HIS A 42 1.67 13.64 2.58
CA HIS A 42 1.85 14.66 3.60
C HIS A 42 1.66 14.15 5.02
N LYS A 43 1.06 12.97 5.18
CA LYS A 43 0.85 12.34 6.47
C LYS A 43 1.22 10.85 6.42
N PRO A 44 2.52 10.54 6.43
CA PRO A 44 3.00 9.16 6.24
C PRO A 44 2.43 8.15 7.25
N SER A 45 2.09 8.57 8.47
CA SER A 45 1.46 7.70 9.46
C SER A 45 0.09 7.19 9.03
N GLN A 46 -0.55 7.84 8.07
CA GLN A 46 -1.86 7.46 7.54
C GLN A 46 -1.77 6.79 6.16
N ARG A 47 -0.57 6.44 5.72
CA ARG A 47 -0.34 5.84 4.40
C ARG A 47 -1.11 4.52 4.24
N THR A 48 -1.01 3.64 5.20
CA THR A 48 -1.70 2.33 5.17
C THR A 48 -3.21 2.51 5.05
N MET A 49 -3.80 3.38 5.86
CA MET A 49 -5.23 3.67 5.79
C MET A 49 -5.63 4.23 4.42
N SER A 50 -4.85 5.19 3.91
CA SER A 50 -5.12 5.83 2.61
C SER A 50 -5.07 4.83 1.47
N TYR A 51 -4.05 3.97 1.43
CA TYR A 51 -3.92 2.97 0.37
C TYR A 51 -4.98 1.86 0.48
N ASN A 52 -5.44 1.53 1.69
CA ASN A 52 -6.59 0.64 1.84
C ASN A 52 -7.86 1.26 1.24
N LYS A 53 -8.07 2.55 1.43
CA LYS A 53 -9.19 3.27 0.81
C LYS A 53 -9.10 3.26 -0.72
N ILE A 54 -7.90 3.50 -1.26
CA ILE A 54 -7.67 3.45 -2.70
C ILE A 54 -7.95 2.04 -3.24
N GLU A 55 -7.44 1.02 -2.58
CA GLU A 55 -7.67 -0.37 -2.97
C GLU A 55 -9.17 -0.69 -3.02
N ASN A 56 -9.92 -0.28 -2.00
CA ASN A 56 -11.38 -0.47 -1.97
C ASN A 56 -12.08 0.23 -3.14
N ILE A 57 -11.68 1.45 -3.47
CA ILE A 57 -12.22 2.18 -4.63
C ILE A 57 -11.95 1.42 -5.92
N LEU A 58 -10.74 0.90 -6.10
CA LEU A 58 -10.36 0.14 -7.27
C LEU A 58 -11.16 -1.17 -7.38
N PHE A 59 -11.36 -1.87 -6.26
CA PHE A 59 -12.18 -3.07 -6.23
C PHE A 59 -13.64 -2.79 -6.57
N ASP A 60 -14.21 -1.73 -6.00
CA ASP A 60 -15.61 -1.35 -6.24
C ASP A 60 -15.85 -0.99 -7.72
N ASN A 61 -14.83 -0.51 -8.41
CA ASN A 61 -14.88 -0.15 -9.82
C ASN A 61 -14.33 -1.25 -10.75
N GLN A 62 -14.08 -2.44 -10.21
CA GLN A 62 -13.59 -3.61 -10.96
C GLN A 62 -12.23 -3.38 -11.64
N GLN A 63 -11.43 -2.49 -11.09
CA GLN A 63 -10.09 -2.15 -11.60
C GLN A 63 -9.01 -2.96 -10.85
N TYR A 64 -9.14 -4.28 -10.88
CA TYR A 64 -8.29 -5.19 -10.10
C TYR A 64 -6.81 -5.13 -10.51
N ASP A 65 -6.51 -4.97 -11.80
CA ASP A 65 -5.14 -4.89 -12.28
C ASP A 65 -4.43 -3.62 -11.79
N GLU A 66 -5.18 -2.56 -11.54
CA GLU A 66 -4.62 -1.32 -11.02
C GLU A 66 -4.15 -1.42 -9.58
N VAL A 67 -4.66 -2.38 -8.81
CA VAL A 67 -4.22 -2.62 -7.42
C VAL A 67 -2.75 -3.08 -7.41
N GLU A 68 -2.36 -3.97 -8.30
CA GLU A 68 -0.96 -4.38 -8.41
C GLU A 68 -0.07 -3.20 -8.78
N ASN A 69 -0.47 -2.42 -9.78
CA ASN A 69 0.28 -1.24 -10.22
C ASN A 69 0.44 -0.20 -9.11
N LEU A 70 -0.59 -0.02 -8.30
CA LEU A 70 -0.58 0.90 -7.15
C LEU A 70 0.58 0.57 -6.19
N TYR A 71 0.70 -0.68 -5.80
CA TYR A 71 1.73 -1.09 -4.86
C TYR A 71 3.12 -1.17 -5.48
N ARG A 72 3.23 -1.51 -6.77
CA ARG A 72 4.50 -1.46 -7.49
C ARG A 72 5.03 -0.02 -7.56
N GLU A 73 4.17 0.95 -7.87
CA GLU A 73 4.51 2.36 -7.91
C GLU A 73 5.01 2.85 -6.54
N LEU A 74 4.32 2.46 -5.47
CA LEU A 74 4.72 2.83 -4.12
C LEU A 74 6.11 2.29 -3.76
N LEU A 75 6.41 1.04 -4.15
CA LEU A 75 7.71 0.41 -3.88
C LEU A 75 8.85 0.94 -4.77
N GLU A 76 8.55 1.54 -5.92
CA GLU A 76 9.56 2.18 -6.76
C GLU A 76 10.15 3.42 -6.09
N ASN A 77 9.35 4.16 -5.35
CA ASN A 77 9.78 5.40 -4.72
C ASN A 77 10.56 5.16 -3.42
N SER A 78 10.12 4.20 -2.62
CA SER A 78 10.79 3.86 -1.36
C SER A 78 10.28 2.51 -0.86
N PHE A 79 11.05 1.87 0.02
CA PHE A 79 10.58 0.66 0.67
C PHE A 79 9.39 0.96 1.58
N ASP A 80 8.36 0.13 1.48
CA ASP A 80 7.19 0.16 2.34
C ASP A 80 6.76 -1.27 2.65
N GLY A 81 6.79 -1.64 3.93
CA GLY A 81 6.48 -3.01 4.36
C GLY A 81 5.05 -3.43 4.07
N PHE A 82 4.10 -2.51 4.21
CA PHE A 82 2.71 -2.78 3.89
C PHE A 82 2.53 -3.06 2.39
N ALA A 83 3.12 -2.21 1.55
CA ALA A 83 3.04 -2.39 0.09
C ALA A 83 3.68 -3.71 -0.35
N LEU A 84 4.82 -4.07 0.23
CA LEU A 84 5.47 -5.35 -0.07
C LEU A 84 4.57 -6.52 0.31
N ASN A 85 4.02 -6.50 1.52
CA ASN A 85 3.15 -7.57 2.00
C ASN A 85 1.92 -7.75 1.10
N ARG A 86 1.26 -6.65 0.74
CA ARG A 86 0.09 -6.70 -0.15
C ARG A 86 0.44 -7.17 -1.55
N LEU A 87 1.54 -6.66 -2.10
CA LEU A 87 1.95 -7.05 -3.45
C LEU A 87 2.31 -8.53 -3.53
N VAL A 88 2.98 -9.06 -2.51
CA VAL A 88 3.28 -10.50 -2.44
C VAL A 88 1.98 -11.32 -2.41
N ASP A 89 0.99 -10.90 -1.62
CA ASP A 89 -0.30 -11.57 -1.58
C ASP A 89 -0.99 -11.56 -2.94
N ILE A 90 -0.98 -10.43 -3.63
CA ILE A 90 -1.58 -10.31 -4.97
C ILE A 90 -0.89 -11.24 -5.98
N LEU A 91 0.44 -11.28 -5.96
CA LEU A 91 1.20 -12.14 -6.86
C LEU A 91 0.97 -13.62 -6.57
N LEU A 92 0.83 -14.00 -5.29
CA LEU A 92 0.50 -15.37 -4.92
C LEU A 92 -0.92 -15.75 -5.36
N GLU A 93 -1.89 -14.86 -5.25
CA GLU A 93 -3.25 -15.09 -5.74
C GLU A 93 -3.28 -15.28 -7.25
N LYS A 94 -2.41 -14.59 -7.97
CA LYS A 94 -2.25 -14.76 -9.43
C LYS A 94 -1.39 -15.96 -9.80
N ASN A 95 -0.87 -16.68 -8.82
CA ASN A 95 0.06 -17.80 -9.02
C ASN A 95 1.39 -17.39 -9.70
N GLU A 96 1.80 -16.14 -9.49
CA GLU A 96 3.06 -15.59 -10.00
C GLU A 96 4.16 -15.67 -8.94
N VAL A 97 4.48 -16.88 -8.51
CA VAL A 97 5.40 -17.15 -7.40
C VAL A 97 6.83 -16.68 -7.71
N THR A 98 7.29 -16.84 -8.94
CA THR A 98 8.63 -16.41 -9.36
C THR A 98 8.80 -14.90 -9.20
N ASP A 99 7.82 -14.12 -9.68
CA ASP A 99 7.85 -12.66 -9.54
C ASP A 99 7.83 -12.23 -8.08
N ALA A 100 7.04 -12.92 -7.26
CA ALA A 100 7.00 -12.63 -5.82
C ALA A 100 8.35 -12.89 -5.15
N ASN A 101 9.01 -14.01 -5.48
CA ASN A 101 10.34 -14.32 -4.97
C ASN A 101 11.38 -13.29 -5.39
N ASP A 102 11.40 -12.92 -6.66
CA ASP A 102 12.34 -11.91 -7.18
C ASP A 102 12.15 -10.56 -6.47
N LEU A 103 10.91 -10.17 -6.24
CA LEU A 103 10.57 -8.94 -5.54
C LEU A 103 11.11 -8.94 -4.09
N VAL A 104 10.83 -10.00 -3.34
CA VAL A 104 11.28 -10.13 -1.95
C VAL A 104 12.81 -10.17 -1.88
N ASP A 105 13.46 -10.93 -2.76
CA ASP A 105 14.91 -11.05 -2.79
C ASP A 105 15.59 -9.72 -3.11
N ARG A 106 15.01 -8.92 -3.97
CA ARG A 106 15.52 -7.59 -4.29
C ARG A 106 15.58 -6.70 -3.06
N PHE A 107 14.54 -6.69 -2.24
CA PHE A 107 14.52 -5.88 -1.02
C PHE A 107 15.35 -6.50 0.09
N MET A 108 15.45 -7.81 0.15
CA MET A 108 16.27 -8.49 1.15
C MET A 108 17.75 -8.15 1.03
N LYS A 109 18.26 -7.91 -0.16
CA LYS A 109 19.67 -7.54 -0.39
C LYS A 109 20.05 -6.23 0.29
N SER A 110 19.13 -5.27 0.32
CA SER A 110 19.40 -3.94 0.87
C SER A 110 18.84 -3.73 2.27
N ASN A 111 17.86 -4.55 2.69
CA ASN A 111 17.12 -4.37 3.95
C ASN A 111 16.98 -5.68 4.71
N HIS A 112 18.03 -6.49 4.77
CA HIS A 112 18.01 -7.85 5.33
C HIS A 112 17.60 -7.95 6.81
N ALA A 113 17.66 -6.84 7.55
CA ALA A 113 17.25 -6.80 8.95
C ALA A 113 15.76 -6.52 9.15
N CYS A 114 15.03 -6.19 8.09
CA CYS A 114 13.62 -5.83 8.18
C CYS A 114 12.74 -7.07 8.38
N HIS A 115 11.93 -7.05 9.44
CA HIS A 115 11.06 -8.18 9.78
C HIS A 115 9.98 -8.45 8.74
N SER A 116 9.40 -7.40 8.17
CA SER A 116 8.36 -7.55 7.14
C SER A 116 8.88 -8.28 5.90
N ILE A 117 10.13 -8.04 5.50
CA ILE A 117 10.76 -8.72 4.37
C ILE A 117 10.97 -10.21 4.69
N ARG A 118 11.47 -10.50 5.89
CA ARG A 118 11.70 -11.88 6.33
C ARG A 118 10.40 -12.67 6.41
N LEU A 119 9.34 -12.06 6.93
CA LEU A 119 8.03 -12.70 7.01
C LEU A 119 7.46 -13.00 5.62
N ASN A 120 7.64 -12.08 4.66
CA ASN A 120 7.23 -12.34 3.30
C ASN A 120 8.03 -13.48 2.65
N LYS A 121 9.32 -13.61 2.98
CA LYS A 121 10.11 -14.76 2.53
C LYS A 121 9.55 -16.07 3.06
N LEU A 122 9.22 -16.13 4.35
CA LEU A 122 8.58 -17.29 4.95
C LEU A 122 7.22 -17.61 4.31
N LYS A 123 6.45 -16.58 4.00
CA LYS A 123 5.17 -16.74 3.33
C LYS A 123 5.33 -17.41 1.97
N LEU A 124 6.35 -17.02 1.20
CA LEU A 124 6.65 -17.63 -0.10
C LEU A 124 7.10 -19.09 0.01
N GLU A 125 7.73 -19.47 1.09
CA GLU A 125 8.17 -20.83 1.34
C GLU A 125 7.03 -21.76 1.77
N SER A 126 5.89 -21.21 2.17
CA SER A 126 4.74 -21.98 2.62
C SER A 126 3.82 -22.33 1.45
N GLU A 127 3.35 -23.58 1.41
CA GLU A 127 2.35 -24.05 0.47
C GLU A 127 0.92 -23.94 1.02
N SER A 128 0.78 -23.72 2.32
CA SER A 128 -0.51 -23.66 2.99
C SER A 128 -1.11 -22.26 2.94
N PHE A 129 -2.32 -22.15 2.41
CA PHE A 129 -3.08 -20.88 2.38
C PHE A 129 -3.30 -20.32 3.79
N GLU A 130 -3.64 -21.18 4.75
CA GLU A 130 -3.88 -20.76 6.13
C GLU A 130 -2.61 -20.22 6.80
N VAL A 131 -1.46 -20.86 6.55
CA VAL A 131 -0.17 -20.39 7.06
C VAL A 131 0.20 -19.04 6.44
N ARG A 132 0.03 -18.90 5.12
CA ARG A 132 0.28 -17.64 4.42
C ARG A 132 -0.57 -16.50 4.98
N LYS A 133 -1.84 -16.75 5.23
CA LYS A 133 -2.77 -15.79 5.80
C LYS A 133 -2.33 -15.35 7.20
N SER A 134 -1.91 -16.29 8.04
CA SER A 134 -1.40 -16.01 9.38
C SER A 134 -0.12 -15.18 9.33
N ILE A 135 0.79 -15.47 8.42
CA ILE A 135 2.03 -14.72 8.24
C ILE A 135 1.72 -13.29 7.77
N SER A 136 0.79 -13.11 6.83
CA SER A 136 0.38 -11.79 6.36
C SER A 136 -0.19 -10.94 7.49
N SER A 137 -1.02 -11.51 8.36
CA SER A 137 -1.58 -10.81 9.51
C SER A 137 -0.49 -10.40 10.49
N LEU A 138 0.44 -11.30 10.79
CA LEU A 138 1.59 -11.00 11.66
C LEU A 138 2.46 -9.90 11.07
N CYS A 139 2.70 -9.95 9.77
CA CYS A 139 3.46 -8.93 9.06
C CYS A 139 2.82 -7.55 9.21
N ASN A 140 1.52 -7.45 9.04
CA ASN A 140 0.78 -6.18 9.19
C ASN A 140 0.90 -5.61 10.61
N GLU A 141 0.90 -6.46 11.63
CA GLU A 141 1.09 -6.01 13.01
C GLU A 141 2.50 -5.48 13.24
N MET A 142 3.50 -6.14 12.72
CA MET A 142 4.91 -5.74 12.89
C MET A 142 5.25 -4.48 12.12
N ILE A 143 4.62 -4.24 10.99
CA ILE A 143 4.81 -3.02 10.20
C ILE A 143 4.46 -1.76 11.01
N LYS A 144 3.46 -1.83 11.86
CA LYS A 144 3.07 -0.70 12.72
C LYS A 144 4.22 -0.28 13.62
N ASP A 145 4.98 -1.23 14.14
CA ASP A 145 6.14 -0.97 14.98
C ASP A 145 7.32 -0.42 14.16
N GLU A 146 7.49 -0.88 12.95
CA GLU A 146 8.56 -0.41 12.05
C GLU A 146 8.38 1.05 11.62
N ILE A 147 7.15 1.50 11.44
CA ILE A 147 6.83 2.88 11.05
C ILE A 147 7.13 3.88 12.18
N ILE A 148 6.98 3.46 13.42
CA ILE A 148 7.18 4.33 14.58
C ILE A 148 8.67 4.57 14.88
N LYS A 149 9.53 3.71 14.38
CA LYS A 149 10.99 3.81 14.52
C LYS A 149 11.62 4.67 13.43
#